data_1ee3afb068fcda7fa99bb5fda37474fb
#
_entry.id   1ee3afb068fcda7fa99bb5fda37474fb
#
_cell.length_a   1.000
_cell.length_b   1.000
_cell.length_c   1.000
_cell.angle_alpha   90.00
_cell.angle_beta   90.00
_cell.angle_gamma   90.00
#
_symmetry.space_group_name_H-M   'P 1'
#
loop_
_entity.id
_entity.type
_entity.pdbx_description
1 polymer ?
#
loop_
_entity_poly.entity_id
_entity_poly.type
_entity_poly.pdbx_seq_one_letter_code
_entity_poly.pdbx_strand_id
1 'polypeptide(L)'
;LCSKTQLISLNCVTLNRRSTKLALAPEILNEQTEDLSTMLKRAALVLLVLVMAVVLAVAGIRHMQASDPYIQQVLAETGDAGRGQAIFQMNCAVCHGLEATGEVGPTLRNVSDRRTKVSLIKQVISGETPPMPQFQPSAQDMADLLKYLEGL
;
A
#
# COMPACT_ATOMS: atom_id res chain seq x y z
N LEU A 1 -52.63 10.54 -68.31
CA LEU A 1 -52.51 11.84 -67.62
C LEU A 1 -52.05 11.55 -66.19
N CYS A 2 -50.72 11.44 -66.01
CA CYS A 2 -50.11 11.28 -64.69
C CYS A 2 -50.12 12.65 -64.02
N SER A 3 -50.96 12.80 -62.99
CA SER A 3 -51.14 14.05 -62.29
C SER A 3 -49.87 14.50 -61.59
N LYS A 4 -49.43 15.72 -61.89
CA LYS A 4 -48.29 16.41 -61.26
C LYS A 4 -48.35 16.46 -59.73
N THR A 5 -49.46 16.14 -59.12
CA THR A 5 -49.68 16.17 -57.68
C THR A 5 -49.07 15.01 -56.91
N GLN A 6 -48.82 13.87 -57.57
CA GLN A 6 -48.18 12.72 -56.87
C GLN A 6 -46.67 12.86 -56.66
N LEU A 7 -45.94 13.58 -57.52
CA LEU A 7 -44.49 13.80 -57.43
C LEU A 7 -44.12 14.73 -56.29
N ILE A 8 -45.01 15.70 -55.95
CA ILE A 8 -44.70 16.62 -54.82
C ILE A 8 -44.91 15.95 -53.49
N SER A 9 -45.84 14.98 -53.38
CA SER A 9 -46.09 14.23 -52.13
C SER A 9 -44.93 13.29 -51.75
N LEU A 10 -44.33 12.67 -52.75
CA LEU A 10 -43.19 11.77 -52.53
C LEU A 10 -41.90 12.53 -52.08
N ASN A 11 -41.70 13.72 -52.63
CA ASN A 11 -40.55 14.56 -52.23
C ASN A 11 -40.74 15.14 -50.82
N CYS A 12 -41.96 15.46 -50.41
CA CYS A 12 -42.24 16.00 -49.11
C CYS A 12 -42.05 14.93 -48.00
N VAL A 13 -42.48 13.70 -48.26
CA VAL A 13 -42.28 12.57 -47.32
C VAL A 13 -40.84 12.19 -47.16
N THR A 14 -40.02 12.20 -48.24
CA THR A 14 -38.59 11.87 -48.18
C THR A 14 -37.77 12.97 -47.52
N LEU A 15 -38.13 14.23 -47.67
CA LEU A 15 -37.46 15.35 -46.98
C LEU A 15 -37.78 15.36 -45.50
N ASN A 16 -39.00 15.05 -45.08
CA ASN A 16 -39.39 14.97 -43.69
C ASN A 16 -38.68 13.80 -42.97
N ARG A 17 -38.48 12.66 -43.67
CA ARG A 17 -37.76 11.51 -43.10
C ARG A 17 -36.25 11.78 -42.94
N ARG A 18 -35.62 12.63 -43.75
CA ARG A 18 -34.24 13.06 -43.57
C ARG A 18 -34.09 14.08 -42.44
N SER A 19 -35.05 15.02 -42.32
CA SER A 19 -35.03 16.01 -41.23
C SER A 19 -35.18 15.38 -39.85
N THR A 20 -36.08 14.38 -39.71
CA THR A 20 -36.25 13.67 -38.43
C THR A 20 -35.02 12.83 -38.04
N LYS A 21 -34.32 12.23 -39.01
CA LYS A 21 -33.09 11.48 -38.73
C LYS A 21 -31.94 12.39 -38.31
N LEU A 22 -31.88 13.62 -38.83
CA LEU A 22 -30.83 14.58 -38.48
C LEU A 22 -31.07 15.23 -37.10
N ALA A 23 -32.32 15.35 -36.68
CA ALA A 23 -32.68 15.88 -35.37
C ALA A 23 -32.48 14.88 -34.21
N LEU A 24 -32.58 13.55 -34.49
CA LEU A 24 -32.38 12.51 -33.47
C LEU A 24 -30.90 12.22 -33.17
N ALA A 25 -29.95 12.58 -34.03
CA ALA A 25 -28.54 12.29 -33.87
C ALA A 25 -27.92 12.99 -32.65
N PRO A 26 -28.17 14.25 -32.33
CA PRO A 26 -27.60 14.91 -31.17
C PRO A 26 -28.17 14.40 -29.83
N GLU A 27 -29.43 13.96 -29.83
CA GLU A 27 -30.11 13.48 -28.63
C GLU A 27 -29.54 12.11 -28.17
N ILE A 28 -29.31 11.20 -29.12
CA ILE A 28 -28.69 9.88 -28.85
C ILE A 28 -27.24 10.02 -28.39
N LEU A 29 -26.48 10.96 -28.95
CA LEU A 29 -25.10 11.22 -28.55
C LEU A 29 -25.03 11.81 -27.15
N ASN A 30 -25.95 12.64 -26.74
CA ASN A 30 -26.01 13.23 -25.41
C ASN A 30 -26.35 12.18 -24.34
N GLU A 31 -27.29 11.28 -24.61
CA GLU A 31 -27.68 10.20 -23.72
C GLU A 31 -26.50 9.22 -23.47
N GLN A 32 -25.72 8.88 -24.49
CA GLN A 32 -24.56 8.02 -24.37
C GLN A 32 -23.41 8.68 -23.58
N THR A 33 -23.21 9.98 -23.70
CA THR A 33 -22.15 10.69 -22.94
C THR A 33 -22.52 10.85 -21.47
N GLU A 34 -23.80 11.01 -21.14
CA GLU A 34 -24.28 11.05 -19.76
C GLU A 34 -24.09 9.70 -19.05
N ASP A 35 -24.40 8.59 -19.73
CA ASP A 35 -24.26 7.24 -19.19
C ASP A 35 -22.77 6.89 -18.94
N LEU A 36 -21.88 7.22 -19.88
CA LEU A 36 -20.43 7.04 -19.71
C LEU A 36 -19.89 7.85 -18.54
N SER A 37 -20.33 9.11 -18.37
CA SER A 37 -19.90 9.96 -17.27
C SER A 37 -20.34 9.43 -15.91
N THR A 38 -21.53 8.85 -15.82
CA THR A 38 -22.05 8.24 -14.60
C THR A 38 -21.34 6.94 -14.27
N MET A 39 -21.00 6.12 -15.27
CA MET A 39 -20.19 4.92 -15.11
C MET A 39 -18.78 5.26 -14.59
N LEU A 40 -18.13 6.28 -15.16
CA LEU A 40 -16.82 6.75 -14.71
C LEU A 40 -16.85 7.27 -13.27
N LYS A 41 -17.88 8.04 -12.89
CA LYS A 41 -18.05 8.52 -11.50
C LYS A 41 -18.25 7.37 -10.52
N ARG A 42 -19.05 6.37 -10.88
CA ARG A 42 -19.26 5.16 -10.06
C ARG A 42 -17.97 4.36 -9.92
N ALA A 43 -17.24 4.15 -11.00
CA ALA A 43 -15.94 3.46 -10.97
C ALA A 43 -14.91 4.20 -10.10
N ALA A 44 -14.84 5.53 -10.23
CA ALA A 44 -13.96 6.36 -9.40
C ALA A 44 -14.32 6.29 -7.91
N LEU A 45 -15.63 6.29 -7.59
CA LEU A 45 -16.11 6.17 -6.22
C LEU A 45 -15.78 4.79 -5.62
N VAL A 46 -15.98 3.72 -6.38
CA VAL A 46 -15.61 2.36 -5.96
C VAL A 46 -14.11 2.26 -5.71
N LEU A 47 -13.29 2.81 -6.62
CA LEU A 47 -11.83 2.84 -6.45
C LEU A 47 -11.43 3.61 -5.18
N LEU A 48 -12.04 4.77 -4.94
CA LEU A 48 -11.79 5.57 -3.74
C LEU A 48 -12.11 4.77 -2.46
N VAL A 49 -13.26 4.09 -2.43
CA VAL A 49 -13.66 3.27 -1.27
C VAL A 49 -12.68 2.12 -1.05
N LEU A 50 -12.23 1.45 -2.11
CA LEU A 50 -11.23 0.38 -2.02
C LEU A 50 -9.90 0.89 -1.48
N VAL A 51 -9.41 2.02 -1.98
CA VAL A 51 -8.16 2.64 -1.49
C VAL A 51 -8.29 3.00 -0.01
N MET A 52 -9.40 3.63 0.38
CA MET A 52 -9.65 3.95 1.79
C MET A 52 -9.71 2.70 2.68
N ALA A 53 -10.35 1.64 2.22
CA ALA A 53 -10.40 0.37 2.96
C ALA A 53 -9.01 -0.23 3.16
N VAL A 54 -8.16 -0.22 2.12
CA VAL A 54 -6.76 -0.68 2.22
C VAL A 54 -5.96 0.18 3.18
N VAL A 55 -6.08 1.50 3.12
CA VAL A 55 -5.38 2.42 4.04
C VAL A 55 -5.79 2.16 5.49
N LEU A 56 -7.10 2.00 5.76
CA LEU A 56 -7.59 1.70 7.10
C LEU A 56 -7.12 0.32 7.60
N ALA A 57 -7.12 -0.69 6.73
CA ALA A 57 -6.61 -2.02 7.06
C ALA A 57 -5.11 -1.97 7.43
N VAL A 58 -4.29 -1.30 6.62
CA VAL A 58 -2.85 -1.13 6.90
C VAL A 58 -2.63 -0.34 8.20
N ALA A 59 -3.38 0.73 8.43
CA ALA A 59 -3.29 1.51 9.67
C ALA A 59 -3.69 0.65 10.88
N GLY A 60 -4.75 -0.15 10.78
CA GLY A 60 -5.19 -1.07 11.83
C GLY A 60 -4.14 -2.13 12.16
N ILE A 61 -3.55 -2.76 11.15
CA ILE A 61 -2.48 -3.74 11.35
C ILE A 61 -1.27 -3.09 12.05
N ARG A 62 -0.85 -1.91 11.62
CA ARG A 62 0.26 -1.18 12.25
C ARG A 62 -0.03 -0.81 13.69
N HIS A 63 -1.26 -0.39 13.98
CA HIS A 63 -1.68 -0.09 15.35
C HIS A 63 -1.65 -1.34 16.24
N MET A 64 -2.19 -2.46 15.79
CA MET A 64 -2.13 -3.72 16.52
C MET A 64 -0.69 -4.18 16.78
N GLN A 65 0.19 -4.01 15.82
CA GLN A 65 1.59 -4.38 15.97
C GLN A 65 2.35 -3.52 16.98
N ALA A 66 2.02 -2.24 17.07
CA ALA A 66 2.61 -1.34 18.05
C ALA A 66 2.01 -1.55 19.47
N SER A 67 0.90 -2.26 19.56
CA SER A 67 0.21 -2.55 20.84
C SER A 67 0.65 -3.86 21.50
N ASP A 68 1.64 -4.57 20.94
CA ASP A 68 2.21 -5.76 21.56
C ASP A 68 2.85 -5.40 22.90
N PRO A 69 2.45 -6.05 24.02
CA PRO A 69 2.95 -5.70 25.34
C PRO A 69 4.47 -5.78 25.47
N TYR A 70 5.09 -6.76 24.85
CA TYR A 70 6.54 -6.90 24.86
C TYR A 70 7.22 -5.71 24.14
N ILE A 71 6.71 -5.33 22.94
CA ILE A 71 7.24 -4.18 22.20
C ILE A 71 7.10 -2.89 23.00
N GLN A 72 5.96 -2.70 23.67
CA GLN A 72 5.76 -1.53 24.53
C GLN A 72 6.75 -1.49 25.70
N GLN A 73 7.01 -2.63 26.34
CA GLN A 73 8.01 -2.73 27.41
C GLN A 73 9.41 -2.38 26.88
N VAL A 74 9.82 -2.97 25.74
CA VAL A 74 11.12 -2.66 25.12
C VAL A 74 11.28 -1.18 24.82
N LEU A 75 10.24 -0.55 24.28
CA LEU A 75 10.29 0.87 23.91
C LEU A 75 10.26 1.82 25.13
N ALA A 76 9.81 1.34 26.28
CA ALA A 76 9.81 2.08 27.54
C ALA A 76 11.17 2.01 28.27
N GLU A 77 11.99 0.99 27.98
CA GLU A 77 13.31 0.83 28.61
C GLU A 77 14.38 1.75 28.01
N THR A 78 15.33 2.16 28.85
CA THR A 78 16.51 2.91 28.41
C THR A 78 17.62 1.93 28.07
N GLY A 79 17.96 1.83 26.76
CA GLY A 79 19.00 0.93 26.28
C GLY A 79 20.42 1.45 26.54
N ASP A 80 21.35 0.51 26.78
CA ASP A 80 22.79 0.72 26.88
C ASP A 80 23.51 0.12 25.67
N ALA A 81 24.23 0.96 24.89
CA ALA A 81 24.87 0.53 23.66
C ALA A 81 26.02 -0.47 23.90
N GLY A 82 26.74 -0.38 25.05
CA GLY A 82 27.82 -1.29 25.37
C GLY A 82 27.32 -2.70 25.67
N ARG A 83 26.24 -2.83 26.45
CA ARG A 83 25.57 -4.11 26.68
C ARG A 83 24.99 -4.65 25.38
N GLY A 84 24.35 -3.77 24.58
CA GLY A 84 23.83 -4.12 23.28
C GLY A 84 24.88 -4.66 22.33
N GLN A 85 26.07 -4.08 22.32
CA GLN A 85 27.20 -4.61 21.55
C GLN A 85 27.59 -6.02 22.00
N ALA A 86 27.69 -6.27 23.30
CA ALA A 86 27.98 -7.59 23.82
C ALA A 86 26.92 -8.63 23.41
N ILE A 87 25.65 -8.28 23.52
CA ILE A 87 24.53 -9.13 23.06
C ILE A 87 24.64 -9.41 21.56
N PHE A 88 24.93 -8.39 20.75
CA PHE A 88 25.13 -8.53 19.32
C PHE A 88 26.28 -9.49 18.99
N GLN A 89 27.43 -9.32 19.63
CA GLN A 89 28.58 -10.17 19.39
C GLN A 89 28.34 -11.64 19.73
N MET A 90 27.59 -11.91 20.79
CA MET A 90 27.27 -13.27 21.22
C MET A 90 26.23 -13.97 20.35
N ASN A 91 25.25 -13.24 19.80
CA ASN A 91 24.08 -13.84 19.19
C ASN A 91 23.92 -13.53 17.67
N CYS A 92 24.46 -12.42 17.20
CA CYS A 92 24.17 -11.89 15.87
C CYS A 92 25.40 -11.88 14.96
N ALA A 93 26.59 -11.66 15.52
CA ALA A 93 27.83 -11.45 14.78
C ALA A 93 28.24 -12.65 13.91
N VAL A 94 27.88 -13.88 14.32
CA VAL A 94 28.15 -15.09 13.54
C VAL A 94 27.54 -15.04 12.11
N CYS A 95 26.46 -14.33 11.94
CA CYS A 95 25.80 -14.19 10.64
C CYS A 95 25.98 -12.78 10.05
N HIS A 96 26.03 -11.74 10.91
CA HIS A 96 26.06 -10.36 10.44
C HIS A 96 27.46 -9.73 10.43
N GLY A 97 28.48 -10.49 10.85
CA GLY A 97 29.86 -10.01 10.99
C GLY A 97 30.07 -9.22 12.28
N LEU A 98 31.30 -9.26 12.84
CA LEU A 98 31.63 -8.56 14.07
C LEU A 98 31.42 -7.04 14.00
N GLU A 99 31.63 -6.48 12.81
CA GLU A 99 31.46 -5.06 12.51
C GLU A 99 30.09 -4.77 11.86
N ALA A 100 29.13 -5.72 11.94
CA ALA A 100 27.80 -5.62 11.34
C ALA A 100 27.81 -5.32 9.82
N THR A 101 28.88 -5.68 9.12
CA THR A 101 29.06 -5.45 7.68
C THR A 101 28.30 -6.44 6.82
N GLY A 102 27.80 -7.53 7.41
CA GLY A 102 27.14 -8.62 6.72
C GLY A 102 28.14 -9.73 6.36
N GLU A 103 27.69 -10.98 6.47
CA GLU A 103 28.40 -12.20 6.00
C GLU A 103 27.37 -13.16 5.42
N VAL A 104 26.80 -14.06 6.25
CA VAL A 104 25.64 -14.90 5.87
C VAL A 104 24.36 -14.07 5.86
N GLY A 105 24.20 -13.18 6.85
CA GLY A 105 23.12 -12.20 6.93
C GLY A 105 23.50 -10.88 6.27
N PRO A 106 22.52 -10.02 5.98
CA PRO A 106 22.75 -8.72 5.39
C PRO A 106 23.51 -7.78 6.32
N THR A 107 24.10 -6.72 5.75
CA THR A 107 24.70 -5.63 6.54
C THR A 107 23.63 -4.95 7.41
N LEU A 108 24.00 -4.69 8.67
CA LEU A 108 23.19 -3.95 9.63
C LEU A 108 23.67 -2.50 9.82
N ARG A 109 24.70 -2.08 9.08
CA ARG A 109 25.11 -0.68 9.09
C ARG A 109 24.00 0.23 8.59
N ASN A 110 23.74 1.32 9.31
CA ASN A 110 22.63 2.25 9.07
C ASN A 110 21.27 1.56 8.99
N VAL A 111 21.06 0.50 9.77
CA VAL A 111 19.79 -0.24 9.75
C VAL A 111 18.63 0.60 10.28
N SER A 112 18.90 1.50 11.22
CA SER A 112 17.94 2.45 11.78
C SER A 112 17.38 3.43 10.75
N ASP A 113 18.11 3.75 9.69
CA ASP A 113 17.63 4.61 8.60
C ASP A 113 16.63 3.90 7.69
N ARG A 114 16.69 2.57 7.65
CA ARG A 114 15.90 1.72 6.73
C ARG A 114 14.76 0.99 7.41
N ARG A 115 14.80 0.84 8.73
CA ARG A 115 13.87 0.04 9.53
C ARG A 115 13.46 0.78 10.79
N THR A 116 12.19 0.72 11.15
CA THR A 116 11.70 1.27 12.42
C THR A 116 12.09 0.34 13.58
N LYS A 117 12.19 0.89 14.81
CA LYS A 117 12.44 0.10 16.03
C LYS A 117 11.50 -1.11 16.16
N VAL A 118 10.19 -0.88 15.97
CA VAL A 118 9.17 -1.94 16.01
C VAL A 118 9.46 -3.03 14.98
N SER A 119 9.87 -2.66 13.77
CA SER A 119 10.22 -3.63 12.72
C SER A 119 11.47 -4.42 13.06
N LEU A 120 12.49 -3.80 13.70
CA LEU A 120 13.70 -4.48 14.15
C LEU A 120 13.38 -5.46 15.27
N ILE A 121 12.61 -5.05 16.29
CA ILE A 121 12.18 -5.93 17.38
C ILE A 121 11.48 -7.16 16.81
N LYS A 122 10.51 -6.96 15.93
CA LYS A 122 9.76 -8.06 15.29
C LYS A 122 10.65 -9.00 14.51
N GLN A 123 11.57 -8.48 13.71
CA GLN A 123 12.50 -9.29 12.93
C GLN A 123 13.33 -10.21 13.84
N VAL A 124 13.79 -9.68 14.99
CA VAL A 124 14.59 -10.43 15.94
C VAL A 124 13.78 -11.51 16.66
N ILE A 125 12.56 -11.17 17.12
CA ILE A 125 11.76 -12.11 17.92
C ILE A 125 11.01 -13.14 17.07
N SER A 126 10.72 -12.85 15.80
CA SER A 126 9.92 -13.74 14.95
C SER A 126 10.76 -14.75 14.15
N GLY A 127 11.98 -14.38 13.76
CA GLY A 127 12.80 -15.20 12.85
C GLY A 127 12.12 -15.43 11.49
N GLU A 128 11.26 -14.50 11.04
CA GLU A 128 10.45 -14.62 9.81
C GLU A 128 11.29 -14.79 8.53
N THR A 129 12.58 -14.41 8.58
CA THR A 129 13.45 -14.48 7.41
C THR A 129 14.51 -15.56 7.61
N PRO A 130 14.29 -16.80 7.18
CA PRO A 130 15.30 -17.85 7.25
C PRO A 130 16.57 -17.46 6.47
N PRO A 131 17.75 -17.80 6.93
CA PRO A 131 18.09 -18.66 8.07
C PRO A 131 18.21 -17.98 9.44
N MET A 132 17.71 -16.72 9.60
CA MET A 132 17.79 -16.02 10.88
C MET A 132 16.94 -16.73 11.94
N PRO A 133 17.53 -17.17 13.08
CA PRO A 133 16.77 -17.83 14.13
C PRO A 133 15.94 -16.81 14.93
N GLN A 134 14.91 -17.30 15.60
CA GLN A 134 14.19 -16.53 16.62
C GLN A 134 15.10 -16.25 17.81
N PHE A 135 15.08 -15.03 18.29
CA PHE A 135 15.77 -14.63 19.51
C PHE A 135 14.83 -13.79 20.36
N GLN A 136 14.52 -14.24 21.58
CA GLN A 136 13.59 -13.61 22.51
C GLN A 136 14.31 -13.22 23.80
N PRO A 137 15.06 -12.12 23.81
CA PRO A 137 15.70 -11.61 25.01
C PRO A 137 14.68 -10.96 25.97
N SER A 138 15.15 -10.57 27.16
CA SER A 138 14.35 -9.70 28.04
C SER A 138 14.06 -8.35 27.36
N ALA A 139 13.06 -7.61 27.84
CA ALA A 139 12.76 -6.28 27.29
C ALA A 139 13.95 -5.33 27.41
N GLN A 140 14.71 -5.40 28.50
CA GLN A 140 15.92 -4.60 28.72
C GLN A 140 17.04 -4.98 27.73
N ASP A 141 17.31 -6.27 27.55
CA ASP A 141 18.36 -6.73 26.61
C ASP A 141 18.02 -6.35 25.16
N MET A 142 16.74 -6.40 24.80
CA MET A 142 16.28 -5.94 23.50
C MET A 142 16.46 -4.43 23.34
N ALA A 143 16.17 -3.63 24.38
CA ALA A 143 16.39 -2.19 24.35
C ALA A 143 17.87 -1.84 24.22
N ASP A 144 18.74 -2.59 24.91
CA ASP A 144 20.20 -2.45 24.80
C ASP A 144 20.68 -2.78 23.39
N LEU A 145 20.21 -3.89 22.82
CA LEU A 145 20.52 -4.30 21.45
C LEU A 145 20.07 -3.24 20.43
N LEU A 146 18.84 -2.71 20.57
CA LEU A 146 18.34 -1.62 19.71
C LEU A 146 19.22 -0.39 19.80
N LYS A 147 19.65 -0.02 21.00
CA LYS A 147 20.51 1.15 21.21
C LYS A 147 21.85 1.00 20.51
N TYR A 148 22.43 -0.20 20.50
CA TYR A 148 23.62 -0.51 19.71
C TYR A 148 23.38 -0.42 18.21
N LEU A 149 22.30 -1.06 17.71
CA LEU A 149 21.94 -1.06 16.28
C LEU A 149 21.64 0.34 15.73
N GLU A 150 21.16 1.25 16.58
CA GLU A 150 20.96 2.67 16.22
C GLU A 150 22.27 3.43 16.00
N GLY A 151 23.37 2.95 16.56
CA GLY A 151 24.67 3.57 16.44
C GLY A 151 25.56 3.01 15.32
N LEU A 152 25.06 2.00 14.58
CA LEU A 152 25.76 1.39 13.45
C LEU A 152 25.57 2.25 12.20
#